data_5f924120568efa2156d5c1e10638119c
#
_entry.id   5f924120568efa2156d5c1e10638119c
#
_cell.length_a   1.000
_cell.length_b   1.000
_cell.length_c   1.000
_cell.angle_alpha   90.00
_cell.angle_beta   90.00
_cell.angle_gamma   90.00
#
_symmetry.space_group_name_H-M   'P 1'
#
loop_
_entity.id
_entity.type
_entity.pdbx_description
1 polymer ?
#
loop_
_entity_poly.entity_id
_entity_poly.type
_entity_poly.pdbx_seq_one_letter_code
_entity_poly.pdbx_strand_id
1 'polypeptide(L)'
;MKKQRFLITLSAFLLTVASWAVPAKPGQWRMLFLADGRQIKAELKGDEFTHFWQTESGDCYISEGKAFHLIDKYTLSQQAQSIRMEREQLRSRRTAHTRGLGDNHAPYTGKKKGLIILVQFCDLSFKVTDPLTTFNHIANGKNYIEGNFKGSVHDYFLAQSSGLFELDFDVVGPVTLKNGYAYYGQDDGEKGLDKHPGEMVVEACKAVDAQVNFADYDWDGDHYADQV
;
A
#
# COMPACT_ATOMS: atom_id res chain seq x y z
N MET A 1 28.43 -55.59 3.42
CA MET A 1 28.52 -54.31 4.13
C MET A 1 27.94 -53.23 3.24
N LYS A 2 26.70 -52.78 3.49
CA LYS A 2 26.01 -51.74 2.72
C LYS A 2 26.36 -50.38 3.30
N LYS A 3 26.99 -49.50 2.51
CA LYS A 3 27.24 -48.11 2.89
C LYS A 3 25.94 -47.31 2.71
N GLN A 4 25.31 -46.90 3.80
CA GLN A 4 24.24 -45.92 3.81
C GLN A 4 24.82 -44.54 3.55
N ARG A 5 24.41 -43.93 2.42
CA ARG A 5 24.68 -42.51 2.15
C ARG A 5 23.61 -41.70 2.85
N PHE A 6 24.01 -40.91 3.85
CA PHE A 6 23.17 -39.93 4.50
C PHE A 6 23.09 -38.70 3.57
N LEU A 7 21.92 -38.49 3.01
CA LEU A 7 21.63 -37.26 2.25
C LEU A 7 21.12 -36.20 3.23
N ILE A 8 21.98 -35.24 3.60
CA ILE A 8 21.56 -34.11 4.34
C ILE A 8 20.97 -33.11 3.35
N THR A 9 19.65 -33.04 3.27
CA THR A 9 18.93 -31.97 2.59
C THR A 9 18.94 -30.74 3.47
N LEU A 10 19.83 -29.79 3.13
CA LEU A 10 19.86 -28.45 3.70
C LEU A 10 18.67 -27.68 3.14
N SER A 11 17.56 -27.64 3.88
CA SER A 11 16.44 -26.73 3.61
C SER A 11 16.92 -25.30 3.88
N ALA A 12 17.28 -24.58 2.83
CA ALA A 12 17.47 -23.15 2.88
C ALA A 12 16.10 -22.48 3.06
N PHE A 13 15.77 -22.13 4.30
CA PHE A 13 14.62 -21.30 4.64
C PHE A 13 14.95 -19.88 4.16
N LEU A 14 14.57 -19.54 2.95
CA LEU A 14 14.53 -18.15 2.46
C LEU A 14 13.43 -17.43 3.23
N LEU A 15 13.79 -16.76 4.32
CA LEU A 15 12.96 -15.74 4.94
C LEU A 15 12.93 -14.56 3.96
N THR A 16 11.94 -14.52 3.10
CA THR A 16 11.54 -13.30 2.38
C THR A 16 11.07 -12.32 3.45
N VAL A 17 11.91 -11.36 3.77
CA VAL A 17 11.53 -10.22 4.61
C VAL A 17 10.60 -9.38 3.74
N ALA A 18 9.29 -9.54 3.91
CA ALA A 18 8.30 -8.67 3.30
C ALA A 18 8.63 -7.23 3.71
N SER A 19 9.07 -6.42 2.77
CA SER A 19 9.29 -4.99 2.96
C SER A 19 7.92 -4.33 3.10
N TRP A 20 7.48 -4.12 4.33
CA TRP A 20 6.25 -3.40 4.62
C TRP A 20 6.54 -1.92 4.49
N ALA A 21 5.94 -1.26 3.52
CA ALA A 21 5.97 0.20 3.32
C ALA A 21 5.10 0.93 4.36
N VAL A 22 5.31 0.63 5.64
CA VAL A 22 4.61 1.23 6.77
C VAL A 22 5.67 1.89 7.66
N PRO A 23 5.41 3.06 8.26
CA PRO A 23 6.30 3.66 9.23
C PRO A 23 6.77 2.64 10.27
N ALA A 24 8.04 2.63 10.59
CA ALA A 24 8.60 1.68 11.55
C ALA A 24 7.84 1.76 12.87
N LYS A 25 7.34 0.63 13.36
CA LYS A 25 6.64 0.59 14.65
C LYS A 25 7.63 1.00 15.75
N PRO A 26 7.28 1.97 16.62
CA PRO A 26 8.13 2.33 17.75
C PRO A 26 8.44 1.12 18.64
N GLY A 27 9.63 1.09 19.23
CA GLY A 27 10.05 0.02 20.13
C GLY A 27 10.68 -1.20 19.46
N GLN A 28 10.95 -1.17 18.16
CA GLN A 28 11.67 -2.25 17.47
C GLN A 28 13.18 -2.11 17.64
N TRP A 29 13.70 -2.59 18.76
CA TRP A 29 15.11 -2.60 19.08
C TRP A 29 15.80 -3.87 18.62
N ARG A 30 16.99 -3.74 18.03
CA ARG A 30 17.84 -4.88 17.62
C ARG A 30 19.31 -4.62 17.95
N MET A 31 20.08 -5.71 18.11
CA MET A 31 21.53 -5.67 18.10
C MET A 31 22.01 -5.68 16.64
N LEU A 32 22.76 -4.66 16.27
CA LEU A 32 23.34 -4.51 14.94
C LEU A 32 24.82 -4.86 14.98
N PHE A 33 25.31 -5.51 13.92
CA PHE A 33 26.73 -5.80 13.75
C PHE A 33 27.34 -4.77 12.82
N LEU A 34 28.27 -3.99 13.31
CA LEU A 34 28.98 -3.00 12.51
C LEU A 34 30.08 -3.65 11.68
N ALA A 35 30.56 -2.94 10.64
CA ALA A 35 31.63 -3.42 9.78
C ALA A 35 32.96 -3.66 10.55
N ASP A 36 33.18 -2.99 11.69
CA ASP A 36 34.36 -3.15 12.55
C ASP A 36 34.20 -4.28 13.61
N GLY A 37 33.11 -5.05 13.55
CA GLY A 37 32.82 -6.16 14.44
C GLY A 37 32.15 -5.76 15.76
N ARG A 38 31.95 -4.47 16.05
CA ARG A 38 31.23 -4.01 17.24
C ARG A 38 29.74 -4.30 17.10
N GLN A 39 29.09 -4.46 18.24
CA GLN A 39 27.65 -4.61 18.34
C GLN A 39 27.06 -3.37 19.03
N ILE A 40 25.99 -2.85 18.45
CA ILE A 40 25.25 -1.71 19.01
C ILE A 40 23.76 -2.07 19.09
N LYS A 41 23.06 -1.51 20.08
CA LYS A 41 21.62 -1.61 20.20
C LYS A 41 20.99 -0.38 19.52
N ALA A 42 20.11 -0.59 18.54
CA ALA A 42 19.46 0.48 17.85
C ALA A 42 17.98 0.14 17.56
N GLU A 43 17.18 1.16 17.43
CA GLU A 43 15.75 1.09 17.09
C GLU A 43 15.56 1.42 15.61
N LEU A 44 14.70 0.63 14.96
CA LEU A 44 14.32 0.92 13.58
C LEU A 44 13.45 2.19 13.51
N LYS A 45 13.85 3.13 12.70
CA LYS A 45 13.16 4.40 12.40
C LYS A 45 12.98 4.55 10.90
N GLY A 46 12.06 5.41 10.52
CA GLY A 46 11.87 5.80 9.12
C GLY A 46 10.44 5.63 8.64
N ASP A 47 10.26 5.91 7.37
CA ASP A 47 9.01 5.87 6.64
C ASP A 47 9.15 5.03 5.36
N GLU A 48 8.18 5.10 4.46
CA GLU A 48 8.22 4.41 3.17
C GLU A 48 9.33 4.87 2.21
N PHE A 49 10.02 5.97 2.53
CA PHE A 49 11.11 6.53 1.72
C PHE A 49 12.47 6.17 2.27
N THR A 50 12.60 6.05 3.59
CA THR A 50 13.90 5.89 4.24
C THR A 50 13.79 5.06 5.50
N HIS A 51 14.59 4.00 5.58
CA HIS A 51 14.72 3.18 6.78
C HIS A 51 16.14 3.30 7.33
N PHE A 52 16.25 3.57 8.64
CA PHE A 52 17.52 3.64 9.32
C PHE A 52 17.40 3.15 10.76
N TRP A 53 18.50 2.86 11.38
CA TRP A 53 18.56 2.44 12.78
C TRP A 53 19.14 3.57 13.62
N GLN A 54 18.53 3.86 14.76
CA GLN A 54 18.97 4.93 15.64
C GLN A 54 19.28 4.37 17.04
N THR A 55 20.46 4.71 17.56
CA THR A 55 20.86 4.39 18.93
C THR A 55 20.18 5.33 19.92
N GLU A 56 20.25 5.01 21.21
CA GLU A 56 19.80 5.91 22.29
C GLU A 56 20.60 7.23 22.33
N SER A 57 21.88 7.21 21.87
CA SER A 57 22.70 8.43 21.71
C SER A 57 22.29 9.29 20.52
N GLY A 58 21.43 8.79 19.65
CA GLY A 58 20.94 9.50 18.48
C GLY A 58 21.76 9.29 17.21
N ASP A 59 22.78 8.40 17.25
CA ASP A 59 23.55 8.02 16.06
C ASP A 59 22.71 7.20 15.11
N CYS A 60 22.81 7.50 13.80
CA CYS A 60 22.02 6.84 12.76
C CYS A 60 22.89 5.86 11.97
N TYR A 61 22.33 4.69 11.63
CA TYR A 61 22.99 3.64 10.88
C TYR A 61 22.11 3.13 9.76
N ILE A 62 22.69 2.89 8.59
CA ILE A 62 22.04 2.26 7.45
C ILE A 62 22.69 0.91 7.14
N SER A 63 21.92 0.02 6.53
CA SER A 63 22.43 -1.28 6.09
C SER A 63 23.06 -1.17 4.71
N GLU A 64 24.31 -1.60 4.60
CA GLU A 64 24.97 -1.79 3.31
C GLU A 64 25.49 -3.23 3.24
N GLY A 65 24.84 -4.05 2.39
CA GLY A 65 25.16 -5.47 2.30
C GLY A 65 24.87 -6.22 3.60
N LYS A 66 25.93 -6.74 4.26
CA LYS A 66 25.79 -7.51 5.53
C LYS A 66 26.18 -6.72 6.78
N ALA A 67 26.56 -5.46 6.66
CA ALA A 67 27.04 -4.63 7.75
C ALA A 67 26.22 -3.34 7.86
N PHE A 68 26.30 -2.72 9.05
CA PHE A 68 25.68 -1.42 9.31
C PHE A 68 26.77 -0.36 9.41
N HIS A 69 26.52 0.77 8.75
CA HIS A 69 27.43 1.91 8.67
C HIS A 69 26.81 3.15 9.31
N LEU A 70 27.62 3.91 10.02
CA LEU A 70 27.23 5.21 10.57
C LEU A 70 26.91 6.18 9.41
N ILE A 71 25.80 6.86 9.51
CA ILE A 71 25.41 7.93 8.59
C ILE A 71 25.05 9.18 9.39
N ASP A 72 25.49 10.33 8.94
CA ASP A 72 25.07 11.59 9.54
C ASP A 72 23.63 11.94 9.15
N LYS A 73 22.95 12.67 10.04
CA LYS A 73 21.53 13.03 9.85
C LYS A 73 21.28 13.92 8.63
N TYR A 74 22.26 14.72 8.26
CA TYR A 74 22.11 15.60 7.09
C TYR A 74 22.12 14.76 5.80
N THR A 75 23.11 13.86 5.64
CA THR A 75 23.19 12.94 4.50
C THR A 75 21.94 12.06 4.42
N LEU A 76 21.46 11.53 5.57
CA LEU A 76 20.23 10.75 5.62
C LEU A 76 19.01 11.55 5.14
N SER A 77 18.89 12.82 5.57
CA SER A 77 17.81 13.69 5.14
C SER A 77 17.85 14.04 3.65
N GLN A 78 19.05 14.23 3.09
CA GLN A 78 19.24 14.46 1.66
C GLN A 78 18.86 13.23 0.83
N GLN A 79 19.23 12.03 1.26
CA GLN A 79 18.83 10.79 0.60
C GLN A 79 17.31 10.60 0.63
N ALA A 80 16.66 10.82 1.79
CA ALA A 80 15.21 10.76 1.92
C ALA A 80 14.50 11.76 0.99
N GLN A 81 15.01 12.99 0.92
CA GLN A 81 14.46 14.03 0.05
C GLN A 81 14.62 13.66 -1.43
N SER A 82 15.76 13.13 -1.83
CA SER A 82 16.01 12.69 -3.20
C SER A 82 15.04 11.58 -3.63
N ILE A 83 14.82 10.58 -2.77
CA ILE A 83 13.88 9.49 -3.02
C ILE A 83 12.44 10.02 -3.15
N ARG A 84 12.03 10.94 -2.25
CA ARG A 84 10.71 11.59 -2.32
C ARG A 84 10.52 12.35 -3.64
N MET A 85 11.50 13.16 -4.01
CA MET A 85 11.46 13.93 -5.26
C MET A 85 11.41 13.01 -6.49
N GLU A 86 12.19 11.93 -6.52
CA GLU A 86 12.15 10.96 -7.61
C GLU A 86 10.78 10.28 -7.73
N ARG A 87 10.21 9.84 -6.61
CA ARG A 87 8.86 9.24 -6.60
C ARG A 87 7.77 10.24 -7.00
N GLU A 88 7.89 11.49 -6.58
CA GLU A 88 6.97 12.55 -6.98
C GLU A 88 7.06 12.86 -8.48
N GLN A 89 8.26 12.89 -9.05
CA GLN A 89 8.46 13.00 -10.49
C GLN A 89 7.89 11.80 -11.26
N LEU A 90 8.00 10.59 -10.72
CA LEU A 90 7.41 9.41 -11.32
C LEU A 90 5.88 9.45 -11.25
N ARG A 91 5.32 9.93 -10.14
CA ARG A 91 3.87 10.15 -10.01
C ARG A 91 3.39 11.19 -11.02
N SER A 92 4.05 12.35 -11.11
CA SER A 92 3.66 13.41 -12.04
C SER A 92 3.79 12.99 -13.51
N ARG A 93 4.77 12.15 -13.87
CA ARG A 93 4.84 11.56 -15.22
C ARG A 93 3.70 10.59 -15.51
N ARG A 94 3.25 9.82 -14.51
CA ARG A 94 2.10 8.91 -14.63
C ARG A 94 0.80 9.69 -14.75
N THR A 95 0.61 10.73 -13.92
CA THR A 95 -0.59 11.58 -13.95
C THR A 95 -0.66 12.44 -15.21
N ALA A 96 0.44 12.77 -15.85
CA ALA A 96 0.43 13.43 -17.16
C ALA A 96 -0.16 12.54 -18.29
N HIS A 97 -0.26 11.23 -18.07
CA HIS A 97 -0.90 10.29 -18.99
C HIS A 97 -2.29 9.83 -18.51
N THR A 98 -2.66 10.09 -17.27
CA THR A 98 -3.99 9.89 -16.73
C THR A 98 -4.69 11.24 -16.70
N ARG A 99 -5.56 11.51 -17.68
CA ARG A 99 -6.54 12.59 -17.55
C ARG A 99 -7.34 12.31 -16.29
N GLY A 100 -7.46 13.31 -15.41
CA GLY A 100 -8.24 13.20 -14.18
C GLY A 100 -7.60 13.88 -12.97
N LEU A 101 -6.34 14.32 -13.06
CA LEU A 101 -5.65 15.09 -12.00
C LEU A 101 -5.09 16.42 -12.53
N GLY A 102 -5.73 17.02 -13.53
CA GLY A 102 -5.47 18.38 -14.01
C GLY A 102 -6.24 19.43 -13.21
N ASP A 103 -5.98 20.70 -13.46
CA ASP A 103 -6.58 21.87 -12.78
C ASP A 103 -8.12 21.99 -12.87
N ASN A 104 -8.82 21.05 -13.49
CA ASN A 104 -10.27 21.02 -13.72
C ASN A 104 -10.98 19.89 -12.94
N HIS A 105 -10.52 19.56 -11.74
CA HIS A 105 -11.23 18.59 -10.92
C HIS A 105 -12.60 19.11 -10.51
N ALA A 106 -13.59 18.21 -10.57
CA ALA A 106 -14.84 18.44 -9.87
C ALA A 106 -14.55 18.76 -8.39
N PRO A 107 -15.13 19.84 -7.86
CA PRO A 107 -14.86 20.21 -6.48
C PRO A 107 -15.32 19.08 -5.55
N TYR A 108 -14.48 18.76 -4.56
CA TYR A 108 -14.84 17.83 -3.47
C TYR A 108 -15.85 18.47 -2.52
N THR A 109 -17.02 18.79 -3.07
CA THR A 109 -18.14 19.43 -2.37
C THR A 109 -19.46 18.82 -2.79
N GLY A 110 -20.46 18.96 -1.91
CA GLY A 110 -21.78 18.37 -2.12
C GLY A 110 -21.78 16.85 -1.98
N LYS A 111 -22.81 16.23 -2.53
CA LYS A 111 -22.99 14.78 -2.48
C LYS A 111 -22.47 14.14 -3.77
N LYS A 112 -21.57 13.19 -3.60
CA LYS A 112 -20.92 12.44 -4.69
C LYS A 112 -21.02 10.95 -4.46
N LYS A 113 -20.84 10.17 -5.52
CA LYS A 113 -20.76 8.71 -5.48
C LYS A 113 -19.35 8.24 -5.81
N GLY A 114 -18.86 7.23 -5.09
CA GLY A 114 -17.66 6.48 -5.42
C GLY A 114 -18.00 5.01 -5.68
N LEU A 115 -17.12 4.29 -6.33
CA LEU A 115 -17.25 2.87 -6.58
C LEU A 115 -16.16 2.11 -5.82
N ILE A 116 -16.56 1.04 -5.13
CA ILE A 116 -15.64 0.07 -4.53
C ILE A 116 -15.91 -1.29 -5.17
N ILE A 117 -14.92 -1.82 -5.87
CA ILE A 117 -14.96 -3.16 -6.44
C ILE A 117 -14.20 -4.10 -5.51
N LEU A 118 -14.90 -5.03 -4.88
CA LEU A 118 -14.30 -6.05 -4.05
C LEU A 118 -13.62 -7.10 -4.92
N VAL A 119 -12.33 -7.27 -4.73
CA VAL A 119 -11.50 -8.16 -5.52
C VAL A 119 -10.97 -9.29 -4.66
N GLN A 120 -11.05 -10.51 -5.14
CA GLN A 120 -10.34 -11.67 -4.60
C GLN A 120 -9.50 -12.32 -5.70
N PHE A 121 -8.48 -13.06 -5.29
CA PHE A 121 -7.58 -13.73 -6.22
C PHE A 121 -7.94 -15.20 -6.36
N CYS A 122 -7.48 -15.86 -7.42
CA CYS A 122 -7.78 -17.28 -7.61
C CYS A 122 -7.21 -18.16 -6.47
N ASP A 123 -6.21 -17.70 -5.75
CA ASP A 123 -5.53 -18.38 -4.64
C ASP A 123 -5.81 -17.75 -3.26
N LEU A 124 -6.53 -16.62 -3.19
CA LEU A 124 -6.80 -15.93 -1.93
C LEU A 124 -8.17 -15.25 -1.96
N SER A 125 -9.07 -15.74 -1.11
CA SER A 125 -10.43 -15.20 -0.95
C SER A 125 -10.57 -14.40 0.34
N PHE A 126 -11.65 -13.63 0.43
CA PHE A 126 -12.03 -12.95 1.66
C PHE A 126 -12.23 -13.94 2.81
N LYS A 127 -11.81 -13.55 4.02
CA LYS A 127 -12.00 -14.34 5.24
C LYS A 127 -13.34 -14.10 5.91
N VAL A 128 -14.00 -12.98 5.61
CA VAL A 128 -15.34 -12.65 6.13
C VAL A 128 -16.40 -13.39 5.35
N THR A 129 -17.45 -13.83 6.02
CA THR A 129 -18.52 -14.67 5.43
C THR A 129 -19.32 -13.90 4.39
N ASP A 130 -19.58 -12.61 4.65
CA ASP A 130 -20.30 -11.72 3.74
C ASP A 130 -19.47 -10.46 3.49
N PRO A 131 -18.56 -10.51 2.49
CA PRO A 131 -17.70 -9.38 2.16
C PRO A 131 -18.50 -8.15 1.73
N LEU A 132 -19.57 -8.34 0.94
CA LEU A 132 -20.32 -7.22 0.39
C LEU A 132 -20.96 -6.38 1.51
N THR A 133 -21.70 -7.01 2.41
CA THR A 133 -22.30 -6.31 3.57
C THR A 133 -21.24 -5.72 4.47
N THR A 134 -20.17 -6.47 4.77
CA THR A 134 -19.09 -6.00 5.65
C THR A 134 -18.42 -4.73 5.10
N PHE A 135 -17.99 -4.75 3.85
CA PHE A 135 -17.31 -3.61 3.25
C PHE A 135 -18.25 -2.45 2.95
N ASN A 136 -19.54 -2.72 2.68
CA ASN A 136 -20.52 -1.65 2.59
C ASN A 136 -20.71 -0.93 3.94
N HIS A 137 -20.73 -1.65 5.06
CA HIS A 137 -20.77 -1.01 6.39
C HIS A 137 -19.52 -0.20 6.68
N ILE A 138 -18.33 -0.70 6.32
CA ILE A 138 -17.07 0.04 6.48
C ILE A 138 -17.08 1.31 5.61
N ALA A 139 -17.60 1.25 4.39
CA ALA A 139 -17.64 2.37 3.48
C ALA A 139 -18.69 3.42 3.88
N ASN A 140 -19.93 3.00 4.14
CA ASN A 140 -21.11 3.86 4.19
C ASN A 140 -21.82 3.91 5.56
N GLY A 141 -21.44 3.05 6.52
CA GLY A 141 -22.15 2.94 7.81
C GLY A 141 -22.06 4.23 8.63
N LYS A 142 -23.18 4.87 8.89
CA LYS A 142 -23.21 6.09 9.72
C LYS A 142 -22.81 5.77 11.16
N ASN A 143 -21.84 6.54 11.69
CA ASN A 143 -21.27 6.33 13.03
C ASN A 143 -20.75 4.90 13.24
N TYR A 144 -20.12 4.33 12.24
CA TYR A 144 -19.58 2.97 12.27
C TYR A 144 -18.44 2.85 13.29
N ILE A 145 -18.56 1.95 14.27
CA ILE A 145 -17.62 1.78 15.39
C ILE A 145 -17.31 0.30 15.68
N GLU A 146 -17.13 -0.52 14.68
CA GLU A 146 -16.76 -1.92 14.86
C GLU A 146 -15.24 -2.13 14.88
N GLY A 147 -14.76 -2.98 15.79
CA GLY A 147 -13.34 -3.26 15.94
C GLY A 147 -12.54 -2.00 16.28
N ASN A 148 -11.59 -1.65 15.40
CA ASN A 148 -10.75 -0.46 15.55
C ASN A 148 -11.26 0.77 14.78
N PHE A 149 -12.37 0.67 14.09
CA PHE A 149 -12.94 1.78 13.32
C PHE A 149 -13.62 2.81 14.24
N LYS A 150 -13.44 4.08 13.89
CA LYS A 150 -14.04 5.24 14.56
C LYS A 150 -14.81 6.09 13.55
N GLY A 151 -15.71 5.49 12.83
CA GLY A 151 -16.44 6.03 11.70
C GLY A 151 -16.20 5.21 10.43
N SER A 152 -17.09 5.33 9.47
CA SER A 152 -16.94 4.79 8.11
C SER A 152 -16.08 5.71 7.24
N VAL A 153 -15.83 5.29 6.00
CA VAL A 153 -15.20 6.17 5.00
C VAL A 153 -16.08 7.38 4.71
N HIS A 154 -17.41 7.21 4.62
CA HIS A 154 -18.37 8.30 4.52
C HIS A 154 -18.26 9.28 5.70
N ASP A 155 -18.28 8.78 6.96
CA ASP A 155 -18.15 9.62 8.16
C ASP A 155 -16.84 10.40 8.15
N TYR A 156 -15.74 9.79 7.67
CA TYR A 156 -14.44 10.45 7.56
C TYR A 156 -14.48 11.66 6.61
N PHE A 157 -14.97 11.47 5.39
CA PHE A 157 -15.02 12.58 4.43
C PHE A 157 -15.96 13.69 4.87
N LEU A 158 -17.11 13.34 5.45
CA LEU A 158 -18.07 14.31 5.99
C LEU A 158 -17.44 15.13 7.12
N ALA A 159 -16.72 14.48 8.06
CA ALA A 159 -16.05 15.16 9.16
C ALA A 159 -14.88 16.04 8.70
N GLN A 160 -14.02 15.53 7.79
CA GLN A 160 -12.86 16.26 7.29
C GLN A 160 -13.25 17.50 6.48
N SER A 161 -14.38 17.46 5.79
CA SER A 161 -14.90 18.58 5.00
C SER A 161 -15.78 19.53 5.80
N SER A 162 -15.92 19.35 7.11
CA SER A 162 -16.87 20.11 7.93
C SER A 162 -18.32 20.02 7.42
N GLY A 163 -18.70 18.85 6.89
CA GLY A 163 -20.04 18.61 6.34
C GLY A 163 -20.25 19.11 4.91
N LEU A 164 -19.22 19.59 4.24
CA LEU A 164 -19.33 20.14 2.88
C LEU A 164 -19.21 19.09 1.77
N PHE A 165 -18.65 17.92 2.07
CA PHE A 165 -18.46 16.84 1.11
C PHE A 165 -19.00 15.52 1.69
N GLU A 166 -20.00 14.97 1.05
CA GLU A 166 -20.63 13.67 1.39
C GLU A 166 -20.32 12.68 0.26
N LEU A 167 -19.59 11.63 0.57
CA LEU A 167 -19.21 10.58 -0.38
C LEU A 167 -19.86 9.26 0.01
N ASP A 168 -20.80 8.80 -0.79
CA ASP A 168 -21.43 7.48 -0.66
C ASP A 168 -20.80 6.52 -1.68
N PHE A 169 -20.59 5.26 -1.29
CA PHE A 169 -19.99 4.27 -2.16
C PHE A 169 -21.00 3.21 -2.61
N ASP A 170 -21.02 2.94 -3.90
CA ASP A 170 -21.58 1.69 -4.40
C ASP A 170 -20.50 0.60 -4.24
N VAL A 171 -20.80 -0.46 -3.48
CA VAL A 171 -19.88 -1.57 -3.25
C VAL A 171 -20.34 -2.77 -4.04
N VAL A 172 -19.50 -3.29 -4.92
CA VAL A 172 -19.82 -4.40 -5.83
C VAL A 172 -18.80 -5.53 -5.76
N GLY A 173 -19.15 -6.69 -6.24
CA GLY A 173 -18.33 -7.90 -6.17
C GLY A 173 -18.74 -8.82 -5.02
N PRO A 174 -17.85 -9.67 -4.47
CA PRO A 174 -16.47 -9.84 -4.90
C PRO A 174 -16.32 -10.50 -6.27
N VAL A 175 -15.39 -9.98 -7.05
CA VAL A 175 -14.95 -10.59 -8.32
C VAL A 175 -13.67 -11.38 -8.09
N THR A 176 -13.55 -12.55 -8.74
CA THR A 176 -12.34 -13.36 -8.65
C THR A 176 -11.46 -13.10 -9.87
N LEU A 177 -10.24 -12.63 -9.61
CA LEU A 177 -9.26 -12.38 -10.65
C LEU A 177 -8.62 -13.67 -11.14
N LYS A 178 -8.12 -13.62 -12.37
CA LYS A 178 -7.54 -14.75 -13.08
C LYS A 178 -6.27 -15.30 -12.42
N ASN A 179 -5.42 -14.41 -11.93
CA ASN A 179 -4.13 -14.75 -11.33
C ASN A 179 -4.19 -14.69 -9.80
N GLY A 180 -3.18 -15.28 -9.15
CA GLY A 180 -2.99 -15.22 -7.71
C GLY A 180 -2.51 -13.83 -7.25
N TYR A 181 -2.63 -13.57 -5.95
CA TYR A 181 -2.26 -12.26 -5.38
C TYR A 181 -0.79 -11.91 -5.61
N ALA A 182 0.10 -12.91 -5.59
CA ALA A 182 1.53 -12.71 -5.80
C ALA A 182 1.88 -12.25 -7.23
N TYR A 183 1.02 -12.53 -8.21
CA TYR A 183 1.21 -12.04 -9.59
C TYR A 183 1.00 -10.52 -9.67
N TYR A 184 -0.10 -10.01 -9.09
CA TYR A 184 -0.42 -8.60 -9.16
C TYR A 184 0.48 -7.72 -8.30
N GLY A 185 0.94 -8.25 -7.15
CA GLY A 185 1.90 -7.59 -6.26
C GLY A 185 3.36 -7.96 -6.53
N GLN A 186 3.69 -8.50 -7.71
CA GLN A 186 5.07 -8.80 -8.08
C GLN A 186 5.87 -7.50 -8.18
N ASP A 187 7.00 -7.43 -7.48
CA ASP A 187 7.94 -6.32 -7.57
C ASP A 187 8.55 -6.22 -8.99
N ASP A 188 8.65 -5.02 -9.55
CA ASP A 188 9.29 -4.76 -10.84
C ASP A 188 10.81 -4.86 -10.80
N GLY A 189 11.39 -5.06 -9.60
CA GLY A 189 12.82 -5.29 -9.36
C GLY A 189 13.70 -4.05 -9.41
N GLU A 190 13.19 -2.92 -9.93
CA GLU A 190 14.03 -1.72 -10.10
C GLU A 190 13.66 -0.59 -9.11
N LYS A 191 12.40 -0.47 -8.69
CA LYS A 191 11.90 0.72 -7.98
C LYS A 191 11.01 0.44 -6.78
N GLY A 192 10.87 -0.82 -6.38
CA GLY A 192 9.94 -1.23 -5.32
C GLY A 192 8.49 -0.88 -5.66
N LEU A 193 8.13 -0.99 -6.93
CA LEU A 193 6.79 -0.80 -7.45
C LEU A 193 6.23 -2.15 -7.88
N ASP A 194 4.92 -2.32 -7.75
CA ASP A 194 4.25 -3.51 -8.24
C ASP A 194 4.23 -3.52 -9.78
N LYS A 195 4.39 -4.72 -10.35
CA LYS A 195 4.51 -4.91 -11.79
C LYS A 195 3.17 -4.89 -12.51
N HIS A 196 2.12 -5.41 -11.89
CA HIS A 196 0.83 -5.66 -12.55
C HIS A 196 -0.40 -5.00 -11.89
N PRO A 197 -0.30 -3.88 -11.15
CA PRO A 197 -1.47 -3.28 -10.49
C PRO A 197 -2.48 -2.75 -11.51
N GLY A 198 -2.01 -2.22 -12.65
CA GLY A 198 -2.90 -1.76 -13.71
C GLY A 198 -3.71 -2.88 -14.37
N GLU A 199 -3.14 -4.08 -14.49
CA GLU A 199 -3.86 -5.24 -15.00
C GLU A 199 -4.97 -5.66 -14.03
N MET A 200 -4.69 -5.63 -12.71
CA MET A 200 -5.69 -5.90 -11.68
C MET A 200 -6.90 -4.98 -11.79
N VAL A 201 -6.66 -3.67 -11.92
CA VAL A 201 -7.73 -2.67 -12.03
C VAL A 201 -8.56 -2.90 -13.28
N VAL A 202 -7.90 -3.08 -14.44
CA VAL A 202 -8.58 -3.32 -15.72
C VAL A 202 -9.43 -4.60 -15.69
N GLU A 203 -8.91 -5.67 -15.09
CA GLU A 203 -9.63 -6.94 -14.97
C GLU A 203 -10.84 -6.81 -14.04
N ALA A 204 -10.67 -6.13 -12.88
CA ALA A 204 -11.75 -5.87 -11.94
C ALA A 204 -12.88 -5.05 -12.56
N CYS A 205 -12.55 -3.94 -13.24
CA CYS A 205 -13.55 -3.12 -13.91
C CYS A 205 -14.31 -3.89 -14.99
N LYS A 206 -13.62 -4.68 -15.82
CA LYS A 206 -14.25 -5.52 -16.84
C LYS A 206 -15.18 -6.57 -16.24
N ALA A 207 -14.84 -7.12 -15.08
CA ALA A 207 -15.64 -8.14 -14.41
C ALA A 207 -16.99 -7.60 -13.90
N VAL A 208 -17.07 -6.32 -13.61
CA VAL A 208 -18.30 -5.66 -13.12
C VAL A 208 -19.01 -4.80 -14.17
N ASP A 209 -18.48 -4.70 -15.38
CA ASP A 209 -18.97 -3.81 -16.44
C ASP A 209 -20.46 -3.99 -16.74
N ALA A 210 -20.98 -5.21 -16.70
CA ALA A 210 -22.40 -5.49 -16.89
C ALA A 210 -23.32 -5.07 -15.71
N GLN A 211 -22.73 -4.75 -14.54
CA GLN A 211 -23.43 -4.43 -13.30
C GLN A 211 -23.33 -2.95 -12.94
N VAL A 212 -22.33 -2.25 -13.48
CA VAL A 212 -21.95 -0.89 -13.10
C VAL A 212 -22.02 0.03 -14.30
N ASN A 213 -22.72 1.14 -14.13
CA ASN A 213 -22.64 2.24 -15.09
C ASN A 213 -21.55 3.22 -14.63
N PHE A 214 -20.36 3.14 -15.21
CA PHE A 214 -19.21 3.97 -14.80
C PHE A 214 -19.46 5.48 -14.98
N ALA A 215 -20.41 5.89 -15.85
CA ALA A 215 -20.78 7.29 -15.99
C ALA A 215 -21.45 7.89 -14.73
N ASP A 216 -21.93 7.06 -13.78
CA ASP A 216 -22.50 7.54 -12.51
C ASP A 216 -21.43 8.09 -11.56
N TYR A 217 -20.15 7.84 -11.85
CA TYR A 217 -18.98 8.27 -11.07
C TYR A 217 -18.15 9.36 -11.75
N ASP A 218 -18.61 9.85 -12.89
CA ASP A 218 -18.09 11.01 -13.60
C ASP A 218 -18.70 12.28 -12.97
N TRP A 219 -17.91 12.97 -12.13
CA TRP A 219 -18.41 14.08 -11.33
C TRP A 219 -18.38 15.43 -12.05
N ASP A 220 -17.56 15.55 -13.10
CA ASP A 220 -17.34 16.81 -13.82
C ASP A 220 -17.79 16.74 -15.28
N GLY A 221 -18.23 15.59 -15.77
CA GLY A 221 -18.76 15.39 -17.11
C GLY A 221 -17.69 15.26 -18.20
N ASP A 222 -16.46 14.87 -17.80
CA ASP A 222 -15.34 14.70 -18.73
C ASP A 222 -15.28 13.32 -19.39
N HIS A 223 -16.25 12.45 -19.09
CA HIS A 223 -16.39 11.06 -19.55
C HIS A 223 -15.38 10.07 -18.92
N TYR A 224 -14.76 10.43 -17.81
CA TYR A 224 -13.97 9.54 -16.98
C TYR A 224 -14.56 9.42 -15.58
N ALA A 225 -14.45 8.26 -14.98
CA ALA A 225 -14.87 8.08 -13.60
C ALA A 225 -13.84 8.69 -12.65
N ASP A 226 -14.28 9.59 -11.75
CA ASP A 226 -13.40 10.30 -10.82
C ASP A 226 -12.99 9.47 -9.62
N GLN A 227 -13.84 8.54 -9.18
CA GLN A 227 -13.61 7.76 -7.97
C GLN A 227 -14.03 6.30 -8.15
N VAL A 228 -13.06 5.47 -8.51
CA VAL A 228 -13.18 4.01 -8.62
C VAL A 228 -12.05 3.32 -7.87
#